data_70fb8de7697dec5dd022cff9ff0646f0
#
_entry.id   70fb8de7697dec5dd022cff9ff0646f0
#
_cell.length_a   1.000
_cell.length_b   1.000
_cell.length_c   1.000
_cell.angle_alpha   90.00
_cell.angle_beta   90.00
_cell.angle_gamma   90.00
#
_symmetry.space_group_name_H-M   'P 1'
#
loop_
_entity.id
_entity.type
_entity.pdbx_description
1 polymer ?
#
loop_
_entity_poly.entity_id
_entity_poly.type
_entity_poly.pdbx_seq_one_letter_code
_entity_poly.pdbx_strand_id
1 'polypeptide(L)'
;KFARKLATKKNLKGLIDLNGDGSVNHLDAELMFDSDDTDSDGDGMSNFMERAFGGDSLSSDAKFVLPRSVNKKDGKQRISFQKYQDTYNSEGIEYIVETSTDLRTWTTTGVTQVDLNGAGTDGKGMNAGGGMERVLYETSSTVSSKGGKQFLRVRLRTK
;
A
#
# COMPACT_ATOMS: atom_id res chain seq x y z
N LYS A 1 13.68 13.53 -5.57
CA LYS A 1 13.77 14.15 -6.92
C LYS A 1 12.71 15.23 -7.14
N PHE A 2 11.51 15.08 -6.61
CA PHE A 2 10.39 15.99 -6.81
C PHE A 2 10.50 17.24 -5.90
N ALA A 3 10.83 17.06 -4.62
CA ALA A 3 11.05 18.16 -3.69
C ALA A 3 12.15 19.12 -4.19
N ARG A 4 13.22 18.58 -4.79
CA ARG A 4 14.24 19.39 -5.48
C ARG A 4 13.67 20.20 -6.64
N LYS A 5 12.73 19.64 -7.41
CA LYS A 5 12.06 20.36 -8.51
C LYS A 5 11.14 21.47 -8.02
N LEU A 6 10.47 21.30 -6.88
CA LEU A 6 9.63 22.33 -6.27
C LEU A 6 10.48 23.48 -5.73
N ALA A 7 11.53 23.17 -4.99
CA ALA A 7 12.42 24.18 -4.40
C ALA A 7 13.16 25.02 -5.45
N THR A 8 13.54 24.43 -6.59
CA THR A 8 14.16 25.15 -7.71
C THR A 8 13.20 26.05 -8.50
N LYS A 9 11.89 25.90 -8.35
CA LYS A 9 10.86 26.69 -9.06
C LYS A 9 10.38 27.95 -8.31
N LYS A 10 11.12 28.48 -7.34
CA LYS A 10 10.81 29.73 -6.62
C LYS A 10 9.48 29.78 -5.86
N ASN A 11 8.91 28.65 -5.47
CA ASN A 11 7.63 28.65 -4.75
C ASN A 11 7.77 28.08 -3.32
N LEU A 12 8.74 28.65 -2.57
CA LEU A 12 8.97 28.31 -1.15
C LEU A 12 7.99 29.05 -0.20
N LYS A 13 6.97 29.73 -0.74
CA LYS A 13 5.96 30.42 0.08
C LYS A 13 5.14 29.38 0.85
N GLY A 14 5.29 29.40 2.16
CA GLY A 14 4.57 28.51 3.08
C GLY A 14 5.41 27.35 3.64
N LEU A 15 6.62 27.15 3.14
CA LEU A 15 7.57 26.23 3.79
C LEU A 15 8.16 26.89 5.05
N ILE A 16 8.40 26.07 6.05
CA ILE A 16 9.08 26.43 7.29
C ILE A 16 10.41 25.67 7.36
N ASP A 17 11.35 26.17 8.12
CA ASP A 17 12.60 25.48 8.43
C ASP A 17 12.30 24.29 9.35
N LEU A 18 12.14 23.11 8.75
CA LEU A 18 11.78 21.88 9.45
C LEU A 18 12.99 21.12 9.98
N ASN A 19 14.15 21.29 9.34
CA ASN A 19 15.37 20.63 9.77
C ASN A 19 16.17 21.46 10.79
N GLY A 20 15.79 22.74 11.02
CA GLY A 20 16.41 23.63 11.99
C GLY A 20 17.80 24.14 11.59
N ASP A 21 18.14 24.12 10.29
CA ASP A 21 19.44 24.59 9.80
C ASP A 21 19.53 26.11 9.57
N GLY A 22 18.42 26.84 9.79
CA GLY A 22 18.30 28.28 9.63
C GLY A 22 18.01 28.74 8.22
N SER A 23 17.70 27.83 7.29
CA SER A 23 17.46 28.13 5.88
C SER A 23 16.27 27.35 5.35
N VAL A 24 15.29 28.00 4.76
CA VAL A 24 14.18 27.32 4.07
C VAL A 24 14.60 26.90 2.67
N ASN A 25 14.78 25.62 2.43
CA ASN A 25 15.32 25.07 1.19
C ASN A 25 14.66 23.73 0.78
N HIS A 26 15.26 23.00 -0.16
CA HIS A 26 14.71 21.73 -0.64
C HIS A 26 14.73 20.60 0.40
N LEU A 27 15.61 20.67 1.42
CA LEU A 27 15.63 19.66 2.49
C LEU A 27 14.39 19.80 3.38
N ASP A 28 13.94 21.04 3.64
CA ASP A 28 12.69 21.25 4.37
C ASP A 28 11.48 20.79 3.57
N ALA A 29 11.52 21.01 2.25
CA ALA A 29 10.47 20.48 1.36
C ALA A 29 10.44 18.96 1.38
N GLU A 30 11.60 18.27 1.38
CA GLU A 30 11.68 16.83 1.50
C GLU A 30 11.08 16.35 2.83
N LEU A 31 11.40 16.98 3.96
CA LEU A 31 10.83 16.65 5.27
C LEU A 31 9.32 16.90 5.34
N MET A 32 8.83 17.95 4.71
CA MET A 32 7.39 18.26 4.66
C MET A 32 6.61 17.22 3.89
N PHE A 33 7.15 16.71 2.78
CA PHE A 33 6.50 15.73 1.92
C PHE A 33 6.76 14.28 2.34
N ASP A 34 7.75 14.04 3.20
CA ASP A 34 8.10 12.70 3.68
C ASP A 34 7.36 12.28 4.96
N SER A 35 6.44 13.10 5.46
CA SER A 35 5.61 12.71 6.60
C SER A 35 4.69 11.55 6.20
N ASP A 36 4.83 10.43 6.89
CA ASP A 36 4.07 9.20 6.65
C ASP A 36 2.55 9.39 6.71
N ASP A 37 2.09 10.29 7.58
CA ASP A 37 0.66 10.55 7.82
C ASP A 37 0.08 11.62 6.88
N THR A 38 0.92 12.27 6.07
CA THR A 38 0.48 13.32 5.14
C THR A 38 -0.03 12.68 3.85
N ASP A 39 -1.09 13.25 3.29
CA ASP A 39 -1.58 13.03 1.94
C ASP A 39 -1.14 14.26 1.11
N SER A 40 -0.01 14.13 0.41
CA SER A 40 0.66 15.28 -0.20
C SER A 40 0.04 15.75 -1.51
N ASP A 41 -0.67 14.88 -2.22
CA ASP A 41 -1.35 15.18 -3.48
C ASP A 41 -2.88 15.22 -3.35
N GLY A 42 -3.43 14.83 -2.19
CA GLY A 42 -4.85 14.93 -1.87
C GLY A 42 -5.71 13.85 -2.52
N ASP A 43 -5.15 12.68 -2.83
CA ASP A 43 -5.88 11.60 -3.50
C ASP A 43 -6.54 10.59 -2.55
N GLY A 44 -6.35 10.77 -1.24
CA GLY A 44 -6.92 9.95 -0.18
C GLY A 44 -6.01 8.84 0.32
N MET A 45 -4.77 8.74 -0.18
CA MET A 45 -3.72 7.89 0.39
C MET A 45 -2.70 8.72 1.15
N SER A 46 -2.21 8.23 2.28
CA SER A 46 -1.07 8.86 2.94
C SER A 46 0.22 8.47 2.22
N ASN A 47 1.25 9.32 2.32
CA ASN A 47 2.58 9.07 1.76
C ASN A 47 3.13 7.68 2.15
N PHE A 48 2.87 7.22 3.38
CA PHE A 48 3.23 5.88 3.82
C PHE A 48 2.50 4.78 3.02
N MET A 49 1.19 4.93 2.82
CA MET A 49 0.42 3.95 2.06
C MET A 49 0.86 3.89 0.61
N GLU A 50 1.11 5.04 -0.01
CA GLU A 50 1.60 5.11 -1.38
C GLU A 50 2.96 4.43 -1.51
N ARG A 51 3.90 4.78 -0.63
CA ARG A 51 5.21 4.13 -0.59
C ARG A 51 5.08 2.61 -0.41
N ALA A 52 4.21 2.16 0.51
CA ALA A 52 4.00 0.75 0.76
C ALA A 52 3.40 0.01 -0.44
N PHE A 53 2.52 0.62 -1.20
CA PHE A 53 1.85 0.01 -2.35
C PHE A 53 2.47 0.38 -3.71
N GLY A 54 3.56 1.17 -3.72
CA GLY A 54 4.28 1.55 -4.93
C GLY A 54 3.65 2.69 -5.71
N GLY A 55 2.93 3.58 -5.01
CA GLY A 55 2.44 4.86 -5.53
C GLY A 55 3.50 5.96 -5.52
N ASP A 56 3.10 7.13 -5.97
CA ASP A 56 3.91 8.36 -5.98
C ASP A 56 3.16 9.43 -5.18
N SER A 57 3.65 9.76 -3.98
CA SER A 57 3.06 10.71 -3.03
C SER A 57 2.83 12.14 -3.55
N LEU A 58 3.13 12.37 -4.81
CA LEU A 58 2.97 13.68 -5.47
C LEU A 58 2.15 13.57 -6.77
N SER A 59 1.50 12.43 -7.00
CA SER A 59 0.73 12.14 -8.22
C SER A 59 -0.52 11.39 -7.86
N SER A 60 -1.69 12.00 -7.90
CA SER A 60 -2.98 11.36 -7.60
C SER A 60 -3.19 10.03 -8.33
N ASP A 61 -2.61 8.97 -7.80
CA ASP A 61 -2.59 7.64 -8.41
C ASP A 61 -3.23 6.53 -7.56
N ALA A 62 -3.83 6.85 -6.39
CA ALA A 62 -4.46 5.91 -5.47
C ALA A 62 -5.34 4.87 -6.17
N LYS A 63 -6.13 5.27 -7.14
CA LYS A 63 -7.01 4.36 -7.90
C LYS A 63 -6.26 3.25 -8.65
N PHE A 64 -4.95 3.40 -8.88
CA PHE A 64 -4.12 2.41 -9.58
C PHE A 64 -3.35 1.51 -8.63
N VAL A 65 -3.00 2.01 -7.44
CA VAL A 65 -2.10 1.34 -6.49
C VAL A 65 -2.82 0.69 -5.31
N LEU A 66 -3.98 1.21 -4.92
CA LEU A 66 -4.80 0.63 -3.84
C LEU A 66 -5.08 -0.86 -4.05
N PRO A 67 -5.12 -1.65 -2.96
CA PRO A 67 -5.54 -3.04 -3.01
C PRO A 67 -6.90 -3.20 -3.70
N ARG A 68 -7.00 -4.17 -4.61
CA ARG A 68 -8.20 -4.40 -5.44
C ARG A 68 -8.83 -5.73 -5.18
N SER A 69 -10.15 -5.74 -5.10
CA SER A 69 -10.92 -6.99 -5.11
C SER A 69 -10.78 -7.70 -6.47
N VAL A 70 -10.58 -9.01 -6.44
CA VAL A 70 -10.51 -9.86 -7.62
C VAL A 70 -11.62 -10.88 -7.56
N ASN A 71 -12.60 -10.75 -8.44
CA ASN A 71 -13.76 -11.62 -8.48
C ASN A 71 -13.53 -12.85 -9.37
N LYS A 72 -13.75 -14.04 -8.80
CA LYS A 72 -13.91 -15.31 -9.53
C LYS A 72 -15.25 -15.93 -9.15
N LYS A 73 -15.80 -16.75 -10.04
CA LYS A 73 -17.15 -17.34 -9.86
C LYS A 73 -17.21 -18.49 -8.85
N ASP A 74 -16.18 -18.66 -8.01
CA ASP A 74 -16.08 -19.75 -7.02
C ASP A 74 -16.53 -19.34 -5.60
N GLY A 75 -17.02 -18.10 -5.45
CA GLY A 75 -17.56 -17.59 -4.19
C GLY A 75 -16.54 -17.22 -3.13
N LYS A 76 -15.25 -17.34 -3.39
CA LYS A 76 -14.20 -16.88 -2.48
C LYS A 76 -13.92 -15.37 -2.66
N GLN A 77 -13.52 -14.72 -1.57
CA GLN A 77 -13.03 -13.36 -1.63
C GLN A 77 -11.54 -13.33 -1.96
N ARG A 78 -11.14 -12.36 -2.77
CA ARG A 78 -9.75 -12.16 -3.16
C ARG A 78 -9.39 -10.69 -3.15
N ILE A 79 -8.12 -10.43 -2.79
CA ILE A 79 -7.53 -9.09 -2.82
C ILE A 79 -6.15 -9.18 -3.46
N SER A 80 -5.87 -8.30 -4.41
CA SER A 80 -4.56 -8.17 -5.06
C SER A 80 -3.99 -6.78 -4.84
N PHE A 81 -2.69 -6.71 -4.55
CA PHE A 81 -1.96 -5.46 -4.34
C PHE A 81 -0.48 -5.63 -4.67
N GLN A 82 0.24 -4.52 -4.74
CA GLN A 82 1.70 -4.51 -4.82
C GLN A 82 2.29 -4.42 -3.42
N LYS A 83 3.39 -5.11 -3.19
CA LYS A 83 4.20 -5.02 -1.98
C LYS A 83 5.68 -5.05 -2.33
N TYR A 84 6.53 -4.60 -1.43
CA TYR A 84 7.98 -4.84 -1.59
C TYR A 84 8.28 -6.33 -1.55
N GLN A 85 9.20 -6.76 -2.44
CA GLN A 85 9.88 -8.04 -2.29
C GLN A 85 10.73 -8.00 -1.01
N ASP A 86 10.88 -9.11 -0.33
CA ASP A 86 11.57 -9.15 0.97
C ASP A 86 12.99 -8.58 0.93
N THR A 87 13.71 -8.78 -0.19
CA THR A 87 15.07 -8.26 -0.42
C THR A 87 15.12 -6.73 -0.59
N TYR A 88 14.00 -6.09 -0.92
CA TYR A 88 13.92 -4.64 -1.17
C TYR A 88 13.12 -3.90 -0.08
N ASN A 89 12.60 -4.63 0.90
CA ASN A 89 11.81 -4.09 2.01
C ASN A 89 12.72 -3.60 3.15
N SER A 90 13.53 -2.58 2.87
CA SER A 90 14.50 -2.02 3.85
C SER A 90 13.83 -1.37 5.06
N GLU A 91 12.59 -0.89 4.90
CA GLU A 91 11.80 -0.27 5.97
C GLU A 91 11.09 -1.29 6.86
N GLY A 92 11.13 -2.57 6.52
CA GLY A 92 10.47 -3.63 7.27
C GLY A 92 8.94 -3.52 7.30
N ILE A 93 8.33 -3.00 6.22
CA ILE A 93 6.88 -2.90 6.12
C ILE A 93 6.25 -4.30 6.11
N GLU A 94 5.36 -4.56 7.03
CA GLU A 94 4.57 -5.78 7.08
C GLU A 94 3.20 -5.57 6.44
N TYR A 95 2.83 -6.49 5.54
CA TYR A 95 1.53 -6.51 4.86
C TYR A 95 0.71 -7.65 5.45
N ILE A 96 -0.25 -7.31 6.30
CA ILE A 96 -1.07 -8.27 7.03
C ILE A 96 -2.44 -8.33 6.37
N VAL A 97 -2.74 -9.46 5.73
CA VAL A 97 -4.05 -9.68 5.09
C VAL A 97 -4.96 -10.39 6.06
N GLU A 98 -6.11 -9.78 6.33
CA GLU A 98 -7.07 -10.24 7.32
C GLU A 98 -8.46 -10.39 6.72
N THR A 99 -9.24 -11.32 7.23
CA THR A 99 -10.65 -11.52 6.89
C THR A 99 -11.55 -11.28 8.09
N SER A 100 -12.78 -10.85 7.82
CA SER A 100 -13.84 -10.65 8.81
C SER A 100 -15.20 -10.99 8.24
N THR A 101 -16.16 -11.34 9.09
CA THR A 101 -17.58 -11.50 8.75
C THR A 101 -18.47 -10.40 9.35
N ASP A 102 -17.92 -9.56 10.24
CA ASP A 102 -18.67 -8.57 11.02
C ASP A 102 -18.05 -7.15 10.96
N LEU A 103 -16.88 -7.00 10.28
CA LEU A 103 -16.06 -5.77 10.24
C LEU A 103 -15.50 -5.33 11.60
N ARG A 104 -15.64 -6.14 12.63
CA ARG A 104 -15.17 -5.86 14.00
C ARG A 104 -14.02 -6.79 14.38
N THR A 105 -14.24 -8.09 14.18
CA THR A 105 -13.25 -9.13 14.48
C THR A 105 -12.50 -9.49 13.22
N TRP A 106 -11.18 -9.31 13.23
CA TRP A 106 -10.32 -9.57 12.10
C TRP A 106 -9.31 -10.67 12.44
N THR A 107 -9.08 -11.59 11.51
CA THR A 107 -8.14 -12.69 11.65
C THR A 107 -7.37 -12.96 10.38
N THR A 108 -6.14 -13.40 10.51
CA THR A 108 -5.32 -13.91 9.41
C THR A 108 -5.63 -15.37 9.08
N THR A 109 -6.32 -16.07 9.98
CA THR A 109 -6.71 -17.47 9.78
C THR A 109 -7.70 -17.58 8.63
N GLY A 110 -7.42 -18.51 7.70
CA GLY A 110 -8.26 -18.73 6.53
C GLY A 110 -8.03 -17.73 5.39
N VAL A 111 -6.89 -17.06 5.39
CA VAL A 111 -6.40 -16.24 4.27
C VAL A 111 -5.05 -16.81 3.84
N THR A 112 -4.86 -17.03 2.55
CA THR A 112 -3.62 -17.57 1.98
C THR A 112 -3.21 -16.77 0.73
N GLN A 113 -1.92 -16.60 0.56
CA GLN A 113 -1.37 -16.09 -0.69
C GLN A 113 -1.45 -17.21 -1.74
N VAL A 114 -1.91 -16.86 -2.94
CA VAL A 114 -2.05 -17.78 -4.06
C VAL A 114 -1.40 -17.20 -5.30
N ASP A 115 -1.12 -18.05 -6.29
CA ASP A 115 -0.60 -17.62 -7.58
C ASP A 115 -1.60 -16.68 -8.28
N LEU A 116 -1.09 -15.60 -8.84
CA LEU A 116 -1.88 -14.62 -9.62
C LEU A 116 -2.62 -15.26 -10.79
N ASN A 117 -2.07 -16.29 -11.40
CA ASN A 117 -2.70 -17.04 -12.50
C ASN A 117 -3.72 -18.06 -12.01
N GLY A 118 -3.82 -18.28 -10.68
CA GLY A 118 -4.81 -19.18 -10.08
C GLY A 118 -4.57 -20.66 -10.32
N ALA A 119 -3.39 -21.04 -10.80
CA ALA A 119 -3.04 -22.41 -11.17
C ALA A 119 -2.12 -23.11 -10.17
N GLY A 120 -1.60 -22.40 -9.17
CA GLY A 120 -0.65 -22.91 -8.20
C GLY A 120 -0.89 -22.40 -6.78
N THR A 121 -0.32 -23.08 -5.82
CA THR A 121 -0.34 -22.70 -4.39
C THR A 121 1.05 -22.31 -3.89
N ASP A 122 1.98 -22.04 -4.81
CA ASP A 122 3.36 -21.67 -4.42
C ASP A 122 3.47 -20.26 -3.81
N GLY A 123 2.38 -19.50 -3.87
CA GLY A 123 2.29 -18.18 -3.23
C GLY A 123 3.25 -17.13 -3.79
N LYS A 124 3.82 -17.36 -4.97
CA LYS A 124 4.76 -16.42 -5.56
C LYS A 124 4.05 -15.22 -6.16
N GLY A 125 4.57 -14.04 -5.82
CA GLY A 125 4.19 -12.78 -6.44
C GLY A 125 4.74 -12.65 -7.86
N MET A 126 4.09 -11.84 -8.68
CA MET A 126 4.60 -11.45 -9.99
C MET A 126 5.45 -10.19 -9.84
N ASN A 127 6.68 -10.20 -10.35
CA ASN A 127 7.54 -9.02 -10.34
C ASN A 127 6.84 -7.83 -11.03
N ALA A 128 6.71 -6.73 -10.32
CA ALA A 128 6.07 -5.50 -10.78
C ALA A 128 7.09 -4.41 -11.15
N GLY A 129 8.38 -4.66 -11.02
CA GLY A 129 9.46 -3.69 -11.19
C GLY A 129 9.75 -2.90 -9.92
N GLY A 130 10.87 -2.15 -9.91
CA GLY A 130 11.21 -1.26 -8.79
C GLY A 130 11.39 -1.94 -7.43
N GLY A 131 11.65 -3.24 -7.37
CA GLY A 131 11.70 -3.99 -6.12
C GLY A 131 10.32 -4.40 -5.58
N MET A 132 9.26 -4.15 -6.35
CA MET A 132 7.89 -4.51 -5.99
C MET A 132 7.47 -5.83 -6.63
N GLU A 133 6.55 -6.51 -5.98
CA GLU A 133 5.82 -7.66 -6.53
C GLU A 133 4.31 -7.48 -6.37
N ARG A 134 3.54 -7.96 -7.33
CA ARG A 134 2.09 -8.05 -7.21
C ARG A 134 1.71 -9.39 -6.62
N VAL A 135 0.89 -9.37 -5.59
CA VAL A 135 0.43 -10.56 -4.88
C VAL A 135 -1.09 -10.69 -4.95
N LEU A 136 -1.57 -11.91 -4.76
CA LEU A 136 -2.99 -12.26 -4.65
C LEU A 136 -3.20 -13.09 -3.40
N TYR A 137 -4.16 -12.68 -2.58
CA TYR A 137 -4.61 -13.45 -1.42
C TYR A 137 -6.06 -13.88 -1.61
N GLU A 138 -6.41 -15.07 -1.13
CA GLU A 138 -7.78 -15.54 -1.13
C GLU A 138 -8.21 -16.11 0.22
N THR A 139 -9.52 -16.12 0.45
CA THR A 139 -10.10 -16.79 1.61
C THR A 139 -10.21 -18.29 1.34
N SER A 140 -9.96 -19.11 2.36
CA SER A 140 -10.13 -20.59 2.28
C SER A 140 -11.60 -21.02 2.17
N SER A 141 -12.52 -20.18 2.65
CA SER A 141 -13.97 -20.41 2.64
C SER A 141 -14.68 -19.49 1.65
N THR A 142 -15.86 -19.90 1.18
CA THR A 142 -16.72 -19.08 0.34
C THR A 142 -17.56 -18.12 1.16
N VAL A 143 -18.02 -17.04 0.55
CA VAL A 143 -18.95 -16.06 1.17
C VAL A 143 -20.22 -16.76 1.67
N SER A 144 -20.78 -17.68 0.89
CA SER A 144 -21.99 -18.42 1.26
C SER A 144 -21.80 -19.27 2.52
N SER A 145 -20.64 -19.92 2.68
CA SER A 145 -20.32 -20.71 3.89
C SER A 145 -20.14 -19.85 5.15
N LYS A 146 -20.03 -18.53 4.99
CA LYS A 146 -19.87 -17.52 6.06
C LYS A 146 -21.13 -16.68 6.26
N GLY A 147 -22.31 -17.22 5.95
CA GLY A 147 -23.57 -16.52 6.12
C GLY A 147 -23.77 -15.34 5.17
N GLY A 148 -23.12 -15.35 4.01
CA GLY A 148 -23.24 -14.33 2.99
C GLY A 148 -22.44 -13.05 3.23
N LYS A 149 -21.60 -13.01 4.28
CA LYS A 149 -20.75 -11.85 4.59
C LYS A 149 -19.30 -12.29 4.78
N GLN A 150 -18.42 -11.71 4.02
CA GLN A 150 -16.97 -11.88 4.18
C GLN A 150 -16.23 -10.69 3.60
N PHE A 151 -15.32 -10.14 4.36
CA PHE A 151 -14.55 -8.96 4.03
C PHE A 151 -13.06 -9.30 4.08
N LEU A 152 -12.27 -8.63 3.25
CA LEU A 152 -10.82 -8.67 3.28
C LEU A 152 -10.26 -7.26 3.43
N ARG A 153 -9.16 -7.14 4.17
CA ARG A 153 -8.36 -5.91 4.23
C ARG A 153 -6.87 -6.23 4.21
N VAL A 154 -6.09 -5.26 3.83
CA VAL A 154 -4.64 -5.23 4.06
C VAL A 154 -4.38 -4.21 5.15
N ARG A 155 -3.67 -4.62 6.19
CA ARG A 155 -3.18 -3.74 7.25
C ARG A 155 -1.67 -3.63 7.12
N LEU A 156 -1.17 -2.41 7.16
CA LEU A 156 0.26 -2.11 7.13
C LEU A 156 0.78 -1.90 8.55
N ARG A 157 2.00 -2.31 8.78
CA ARG A 157 2.76 -2.06 10.01
C ARG A 157 4.25 -1.94 9.67
N THR A 158 4.94 -1.00 10.25
CA THR A 158 6.41 -0.97 10.32
C THR A 158 6.89 -1.77 11.52
N LYS A 159 8.04 -2.43 11.40
CA LYS A 159 8.70 -3.16 12.50
C LYS A 159 9.42 -2.21 13.44
#